data_ac6eb39af118d46600208da4b8b051dc
#
_entry.id   ac6eb39af118d46600208da4b8b051dc
#
_cell.length_a   1.000
_cell.length_b   1.000
_cell.length_c   1.000
_cell.angle_alpha   90.00
_cell.angle_beta   90.00
_cell.angle_gamma   90.00
#
_symmetry.space_group_name_H-M   'P 1'
#
loop_
_entity.id
_entity.type
_entity.pdbx_description
1 polymer ?
#
loop_
_entity_poly.entity_id
_entity_poly.type
_entity_poly.pdbx_seq_one_letter_code
_entity_poly.pdbx_strand_id
1 'polypeptide(L)'
;MKKELKATGVVKRYGKKEVLHGVDVCIEPGVIYGLIGRNGAGKTTLMGILTAQNTFDEGEVTYGGQPVWENRAALAELCFSREIPTTLLMGQNTSKVRDYLSAAAVYYPHWDKEYAQRLVDRVGLDRK
;
A
#
# COMPACT_ATOMS: atom_id res chain seq x y z
N MET A 1 -2.79 22.18 3.41
CA MET A 1 -3.03 21.70 2.02
C MET A 1 -3.36 20.22 2.03
N LYS A 2 -4.44 19.88 1.39
CA LYS A 2 -4.83 18.47 1.21
C LYS A 2 -3.95 17.83 0.13
N LYS A 3 -3.25 16.77 0.47
CA LYS A 3 -2.41 16.02 -0.47
C LYS A 3 -3.24 14.93 -1.14
N GLU A 4 -3.43 15.02 -2.43
CA GLU A 4 -4.13 14.02 -3.23
C GLU A 4 -3.13 13.00 -3.77
N LEU A 5 -3.53 11.72 -3.74
CA LEU A 5 -2.82 10.66 -4.45
C LEU A 5 -3.47 10.50 -5.81
N LYS A 6 -2.73 10.78 -6.86
CA LYS A 6 -3.27 10.88 -8.22
C LYS A 6 -2.47 10.05 -9.22
N ALA A 7 -3.17 9.29 -10.03
CA ALA A 7 -2.61 8.62 -11.20
C ALA A 7 -3.25 9.17 -12.46
N THR A 8 -2.45 9.42 -13.48
CA THR A 8 -2.91 9.97 -14.76
C THR A 8 -2.34 9.17 -15.91
N GLY A 9 -3.20 8.61 -16.74
CA GLY A 9 -2.82 7.88 -17.95
C GLY A 9 -1.91 6.69 -17.70
N VAL A 10 -2.05 6.00 -16.58
CA VAL A 10 -1.15 4.92 -16.20
C VAL A 10 -1.36 3.69 -17.06
N VAL A 11 -0.28 3.26 -17.71
CA VAL A 11 -0.22 2.03 -18.50
C VAL A 11 0.77 1.07 -17.87
N LYS A 12 0.37 -0.18 -17.73
CA LYS A 12 1.24 -1.26 -17.25
C LYS A 12 1.12 -2.48 -18.16
N ARG A 13 2.29 -2.96 -18.60
CA ARG A 13 2.41 -4.17 -19.43
C ARG A 13 3.27 -5.20 -18.73
N TYR A 14 2.88 -6.46 -18.85
CA TYR A 14 3.69 -7.62 -18.51
C TYR A 14 3.95 -8.41 -19.79
N GLY A 15 5.12 -8.23 -20.38
CA GLY A 15 5.42 -8.78 -21.69
C GLY A 15 4.50 -8.21 -22.77
N LYS A 16 3.73 -9.07 -23.42
CA LYS A 16 2.75 -8.67 -24.45
C LYS A 16 1.37 -8.32 -23.90
N LYS A 17 1.14 -8.56 -22.60
CA LYS A 17 -0.16 -8.32 -21.98
C LYS A 17 -0.20 -6.95 -21.33
N GLU A 18 -1.09 -6.11 -21.81
CA GLU A 18 -1.38 -4.82 -21.17
C GLU A 18 -2.44 -5.04 -20.10
N VAL A 19 -2.12 -4.68 -18.85
CA VAL A 19 -2.98 -4.88 -17.67
C VAL A 19 -3.71 -3.60 -17.30
N LEU A 20 -3.06 -2.44 -17.42
CA LEU A 20 -3.65 -1.13 -17.22
C LEU A 20 -3.58 -0.32 -18.51
N HIS A 21 -4.69 0.24 -18.93
CA HIS A 21 -4.90 0.83 -20.25
C HIS A 21 -5.10 2.37 -20.18
N GLY A 22 -4.21 3.07 -19.51
CA GLY A 22 -4.33 4.52 -19.36
C GLY A 22 -5.27 4.90 -18.23
N VAL A 23 -5.03 4.38 -17.04
CA VAL A 23 -5.91 4.58 -15.88
C VAL A 23 -5.72 5.96 -15.27
N ASP A 24 -6.85 6.64 -15.04
CA ASP A 24 -6.89 7.89 -14.27
C ASP A 24 -7.63 7.64 -12.96
N VAL A 25 -7.02 8.04 -11.85
CA VAL A 25 -7.65 7.96 -10.53
C VAL A 25 -7.15 9.10 -9.66
N CYS A 26 -8.05 9.66 -8.86
CA CYS A 26 -7.71 10.68 -7.87
C CYS A 26 -8.27 10.26 -6.51
N ILE A 27 -7.41 10.17 -5.52
CA ILE A 27 -7.77 9.78 -4.16
C ILE A 27 -7.55 10.97 -3.23
N GLU A 28 -8.65 11.50 -2.74
CA GLU A 28 -8.65 12.67 -1.86
C GLU A 28 -8.52 12.26 -0.38
N PRO A 29 -7.86 13.09 0.45
CA PRO A 29 -7.80 12.85 1.88
C PRO A 29 -9.18 12.81 2.53
N GLY A 30 -9.32 11.95 3.55
CA GLY A 30 -10.55 11.86 4.33
C GLY A 30 -11.68 11.07 3.67
N VAL A 31 -11.44 10.46 2.51
CA VAL A 31 -12.44 9.67 1.77
C VAL A 31 -11.97 8.23 1.66
N ILE A 32 -12.88 7.29 1.85
CA ILE A 32 -12.63 5.87 1.63
C ILE A 32 -13.14 5.49 0.24
N TYR A 33 -12.24 4.93 -0.59
CA TYR A 33 -12.56 4.51 -1.94
C TYR A 33 -12.61 2.98 -2.03
N GLY A 34 -13.59 2.46 -2.73
CA GLY A 34 -13.69 1.04 -3.05
C GLY A 34 -13.24 0.79 -4.50
N LEU A 35 -12.30 -0.12 -4.68
CA LEU A 35 -11.84 -0.53 -6.00
C LEU A 35 -12.45 -1.90 -6.33
N ILE A 36 -13.35 -1.91 -7.30
CA ILE A 36 -14.14 -3.09 -7.66
C ILE A 36 -13.73 -3.56 -9.05
N GLY A 37 -13.60 -4.87 -9.19
CA GLY A 37 -13.29 -5.50 -10.46
C GLY A 37 -13.08 -7.00 -10.27
N ARG A 38 -13.05 -7.74 -11.38
CA ARG A 38 -12.75 -9.17 -11.37
C ARG A 38 -11.30 -9.43 -10.95
N ASN A 39 -11.03 -10.62 -10.41
CA ASN A 39 -9.67 -11.06 -10.16
C ASN A 39 -8.86 -11.06 -11.47
N GLY A 40 -7.65 -10.52 -11.42
CA GLY A 40 -6.81 -10.37 -12.60
C GLY A 40 -7.10 -9.13 -13.46
N ALA A 41 -8.01 -8.26 -13.03
CA ALA A 41 -8.33 -7.00 -13.74
C ALA A 41 -7.33 -5.87 -13.49
N GLY A 42 -6.27 -6.11 -12.70
CA GLY A 42 -5.23 -5.14 -12.45
C GLY A 42 -5.37 -4.34 -11.15
N LYS A 43 -6.31 -4.68 -10.26
CA LYS A 43 -6.52 -3.98 -8.98
C LYS A 43 -5.27 -3.93 -8.11
N THR A 44 -4.66 -5.08 -7.86
CA THR A 44 -3.43 -5.19 -7.06
C THR A 44 -2.26 -4.50 -7.75
N THR A 45 -2.18 -4.59 -9.07
CA THR A 45 -1.17 -3.90 -9.87
C THR A 45 -1.30 -2.38 -9.70
N LEU A 46 -2.51 -1.85 -9.83
CA LEU A 46 -2.76 -0.41 -9.66
C LEU A 46 -2.39 0.06 -8.24
N MET A 47 -2.82 -0.67 -7.21
CA MET A 47 -2.48 -0.33 -5.83
C MET A 47 -0.97 -0.38 -5.58
N GLY A 48 -0.29 -1.35 -6.14
CA GLY A 48 1.17 -1.44 -6.07
C GLY A 48 1.87 -0.27 -6.75
N ILE A 49 1.35 0.20 -7.87
CA ILE A 49 1.88 1.36 -8.58
C ILE A 49 1.63 2.66 -7.81
N LEU A 50 0.44 2.84 -7.24
CA LEU A 50 0.10 4.02 -6.44
C LEU A 50 0.98 4.16 -5.18
N THR A 51 1.49 3.06 -4.68
CA THR A 51 2.33 3.03 -3.47
C THR A 51 3.81 2.83 -3.78
N ALA A 52 4.21 2.93 -5.05
CA ALA A 52 5.58 2.75 -5.53
C ALA A 52 6.20 1.37 -5.21
N GLN A 53 5.36 0.34 -5.08
CA GLN A 53 5.81 -1.04 -4.94
C GLN A 53 6.05 -1.70 -6.31
N ASN A 54 5.52 -1.09 -7.37
CA ASN A 54 5.61 -1.58 -8.74
C ASN A 54 5.82 -0.42 -9.69
N THR A 55 6.53 -0.68 -10.79
CA THR A 55 6.76 0.30 -11.86
C THR A 55 5.59 0.32 -12.85
N PHE A 56 5.53 1.36 -13.66
CA PHE A 56 4.58 1.49 -14.75
C PHE A 56 5.29 1.92 -16.04
N ASP A 57 4.66 1.69 -17.18
CA ASP A 57 5.28 1.94 -18.48
C ASP A 57 4.99 3.34 -19.02
N GLU A 58 3.79 3.86 -18.77
CA GLU A 58 3.38 5.21 -19.19
C GLU A 58 2.51 5.83 -18.11
N GLY A 59 2.44 7.15 -18.12
CA GLY A 59 1.62 7.92 -17.21
C GLY A 59 2.39 8.55 -16.07
N GLU A 60 1.66 9.00 -15.07
CA GLU A 60 2.21 9.70 -13.92
C GLU A 60 1.47 9.32 -12.64
N VAL A 61 2.19 9.19 -11.54
CA VAL A 61 1.62 9.00 -10.20
C VAL A 61 2.23 10.02 -9.26
N THR A 62 1.38 10.84 -8.66
CA THR A 62 1.80 11.92 -7.76
C THR A 62 1.10 11.86 -6.41
N TYR A 63 1.76 12.36 -5.41
CA TYR A 63 1.20 12.60 -4.08
C TYR A 63 1.50 14.03 -3.67
N GLY A 64 0.45 14.82 -3.46
CA GLY A 64 0.61 16.24 -3.20
C GLY A 64 1.32 16.99 -4.33
N GLY A 65 1.15 16.55 -5.58
CA GLY A 65 1.77 17.14 -6.76
C GLY A 65 3.21 16.69 -7.03
N GLN A 66 3.78 15.82 -6.20
CA GLN A 66 5.14 15.30 -6.37
C GLN A 66 5.11 13.83 -6.77
N PRO A 67 6.03 13.36 -7.63
CA PRO A 67 6.10 11.94 -7.98
C PRO A 67 6.25 11.07 -6.74
N VAL A 68 5.57 9.91 -6.70
CA VAL A 68 5.70 8.96 -5.58
C VAL A 68 6.93 8.08 -5.72
N TRP A 69 7.38 7.81 -6.95
CA TRP A 69 8.52 6.93 -7.21
C TRP A 69 9.81 7.53 -6.66
N GLU A 70 10.52 6.74 -5.89
CA GLU A 70 11.76 7.14 -5.20
C GLU A 70 11.62 8.41 -4.33
N ASN A 71 10.41 8.73 -3.90
CA ASN A 71 10.14 9.89 -3.07
C ASN A 71 9.93 9.46 -1.62
N ARG A 72 10.97 9.56 -0.82
CA ARG A 72 10.98 9.14 0.57
C ARG A 72 9.92 9.85 1.42
N ALA A 73 9.71 11.13 1.20
CA ALA A 73 8.73 11.91 1.95
C ALA A 73 7.29 11.46 1.66
N ALA A 74 6.98 11.20 0.39
CA ALA A 74 5.67 10.67 0.00
C ALA A 74 5.46 9.25 0.55
N LEU A 75 6.47 8.40 0.43
CA LEU A 75 6.38 7.00 0.86
C LEU A 75 6.22 6.87 2.38
N ALA A 76 6.71 7.81 3.16
CA ALA A 76 6.52 7.83 4.61
C ALA A 76 5.05 8.04 5.01
N GLU A 77 4.25 8.61 4.13
CA GLU A 77 2.82 8.88 4.37
C GLU A 77 1.89 7.84 3.71
N LEU A 78 2.44 6.89 2.95
CA LEU A 78 1.69 5.86 2.24
C LEU A 78 1.97 4.48 2.84
N CYS A 79 0.93 3.66 2.93
CA CYS A 79 1.06 2.28 3.38
C CYS A 79 0.30 1.36 2.44
N PHE A 80 0.97 0.30 2.00
CA PHE A 80 0.35 -0.76 1.19
C PHE A 80 0.22 -2.03 2.02
N SER A 81 -1.01 -2.34 2.39
CA SER A 81 -1.33 -3.58 3.11
C SER A 81 -1.91 -4.59 2.13
N ARG A 82 -1.34 -5.78 2.11
CA ARG A 82 -1.80 -6.89 1.28
C ARG A 82 -1.73 -8.20 2.06
N GLU A 83 -2.41 -9.19 1.52
CA GLU A 83 -2.36 -10.53 2.09
C GLU A 83 -0.92 -11.07 2.05
N ILE A 84 -0.45 -11.54 3.20
CA ILE A 84 0.89 -12.12 3.30
C ILE A 84 0.78 -13.61 2.95
N PRO A 85 1.55 -14.11 1.97
CA PRO A 85 1.54 -15.53 1.64
C PRO A 85 1.89 -16.38 2.87
N THR A 86 1.08 -17.39 3.14
CA THR A 86 1.29 -18.31 4.27
C THR A 86 2.64 -19.00 4.24
N THR A 87 3.21 -19.20 3.04
CA THR A 87 4.55 -19.77 2.86
C THR A 87 5.65 -18.92 3.48
N LEU A 88 5.50 -17.59 3.51
CA LEU A 88 6.45 -16.69 4.17
C LEU A 88 6.29 -16.73 5.69
N LEU A 89 5.09 -17.01 6.18
CA LEU A 89 4.80 -17.11 7.61
C LEU A 89 5.31 -18.44 8.21
N MET A 90 5.32 -19.50 7.43
CA MET A 90 5.72 -20.84 7.89
C MET A 90 7.21 -20.95 8.21
N GLY A 91 8.06 -20.11 7.64
CA GLY A 91 9.49 -20.07 7.94
C GLY A 91 9.88 -19.30 9.19
N GLN A 92 8.93 -18.61 9.83
CA GLN A 92 9.18 -17.74 10.98
C GLN A 92 8.21 -18.03 12.14
N ASN A 93 8.10 -19.29 12.53
CA ASN A 93 7.19 -19.76 13.58
C ASN A 93 7.48 -19.19 14.98
N THR A 94 8.45 -18.30 15.12
CA THR A 94 8.88 -17.75 16.41
C THR A 94 8.55 -16.29 16.61
N SER A 95 8.02 -15.61 15.56
CA SER A 95 7.70 -14.19 15.66
C SER A 95 6.43 -13.95 16.45
N LYS A 96 6.54 -13.23 17.53
CA LYS A 96 5.41 -12.79 18.33
C LYS A 96 4.76 -11.59 17.68
N VAL A 97 3.46 -11.39 17.92
CA VAL A 97 2.73 -10.22 17.41
C VAL A 97 3.42 -8.91 17.83
N ARG A 98 3.88 -8.82 19.07
CA ARG A 98 4.60 -7.64 19.57
C ARG A 98 5.87 -7.33 18.78
N ASP A 99 6.61 -8.37 18.39
CA ASP A 99 7.87 -8.22 17.64
C ASP A 99 7.59 -7.72 16.22
N TYR A 100 6.53 -8.25 15.60
CA TYR A 100 6.07 -7.81 14.29
C TYR A 100 5.65 -6.34 14.31
N LEU A 101 4.86 -5.94 15.30
CA LEU A 101 4.39 -4.55 15.45
C LEU A 101 5.57 -3.59 15.74
N SER A 102 6.52 -4.02 16.57
CA SER A 102 7.72 -3.22 16.86
C SER A 102 8.58 -3.01 15.63
N ALA A 103 8.74 -4.05 14.80
CA ALA A 103 9.48 -3.96 13.54
C ALA A 103 8.76 -3.02 12.56
N ALA A 104 7.44 -3.13 12.43
CA ALA A 104 6.65 -2.27 11.57
C ALA A 104 6.73 -0.79 11.99
N ALA A 105 6.74 -0.51 13.29
CA ALA A 105 6.83 0.84 13.83
C ALA A 105 8.09 1.60 13.40
N VAL A 106 9.19 0.89 13.14
CA VAL A 106 10.44 1.49 12.68
C VAL A 106 10.30 2.17 11.32
N TYR A 107 9.44 1.62 10.44
CA TYR A 107 9.25 2.12 9.07
C TYR A 107 8.25 3.27 8.95
N TYR A 108 7.42 3.49 9.97
CA TYR A 108 6.34 4.48 9.92
C TYR A 108 6.54 5.56 10.98
N PRO A 109 6.94 6.78 10.59
CA PRO A 109 7.27 7.84 11.55
C PRO A 109 6.08 8.33 12.39
N HIS A 110 4.85 8.09 11.91
CA HIS A 110 3.62 8.48 12.62
C HIS A 110 2.93 7.28 13.27
N TRP A 111 3.69 6.24 13.61
CA TRP A 111 3.15 5.05 14.26
C TRP A 111 2.52 5.38 15.61
N ASP A 112 1.24 5.08 15.76
CA ASP A 112 0.50 5.25 17.00
C ASP A 112 0.49 3.94 17.79
N LYS A 113 1.36 3.84 18.77
CA LYS A 113 1.52 2.66 19.61
C LYS A 113 0.26 2.34 20.43
N GLU A 114 -0.40 3.37 20.97
CA GLU A 114 -1.61 3.19 21.76
C GLU A 114 -2.78 2.69 20.91
N TYR A 115 -2.92 3.23 19.70
CA TYR A 115 -3.94 2.80 18.76
C TYR A 115 -3.72 1.35 18.32
N ALA A 116 -2.49 0.98 17.98
CA ALA A 116 -2.13 -0.40 17.64
C ALA A 116 -2.47 -1.35 18.79
N GLN A 117 -2.17 -0.93 20.01
CA GLN A 117 -2.46 -1.68 21.22
C GLN A 117 -3.96 -1.91 21.41
N ARG A 118 -4.77 -0.87 21.22
CA ARG A 118 -6.24 -0.98 21.30
C ARG A 118 -6.81 -1.92 20.25
N LEU A 119 -6.26 -1.91 19.04
CA LEU A 119 -6.68 -2.83 17.98
C LEU A 119 -6.35 -4.28 18.31
N VAL A 120 -5.14 -4.54 18.82
CA VAL A 120 -4.72 -5.88 19.24
C VAL A 120 -5.67 -6.43 20.31
N ASP A 121 -6.01 -5.62 21.29
CA ASP A 121 -6.95 -5.98 22.37
C ASP A 121 -8.37 -6.23 21.82
N ARG A 122 -8.82 -5.37 20.93
CA ARG A 122 -10.17 -5.43 20.36
C ARG A 122 -10.41 -6.67 19.50
N VAL A 123 -9.40 -7.09 18.74
CA VAL A 123 -9.52 -8.30 17.90
C VAL A 123 -9.09 -9.57 18.59
N GLY A 124 -8.66 -9.49 19.85
CA GLY A 124 -8.32 -10.63 20.66
C GLY A 124 -7.03 -11.35 20.26
N LEU A 125 -6.06 -10.62 19.67
CA LEU A 125 -4.77 -11.21 19.33
C LEU A 125 -3.92 -11.46 20.57
N ASP A 126 -3.31 -12.65 20.64
CA ASP A 126 -2.34 -12.96 21.68
C ASP A 126 -1.01 -12.25 21.37
N ARG A 127 -0.47 -11.56 22.38
CA ARG A 127 0.77 -10.80 22.27
C ARG A 127 2.02 -11.63 22.53
N LYS A 128 1.82 -12.81 23.05
CA LYS A 128 2.94 -13.69 23.46
C LYS A 128 3.62 -14.36 22.28
#